data_d3064de47beeabdfa806fe32de99fc0c
#
_entry.id   d3064de47beeabdfa806fe32de99fc0c
#
_cell.length_a   1.000
_cell.length_b   1.000
_cell.length_c   1.000
_cell.angle_alpha   90.00
_cell.angle_beta   90.00
_cell.angle_gamma   90.00
#
_symmetry.space_group_name_H-M   'P 1'
#
loop_
_entity.id
_entity.type
_entity.pdbx_description
1 polymer ?
#
loop_
_entity_poly.entity_id
_entity_poly.type
_entity_poly.pdbx_seq_one_letter_code
_entity_poly.pdbx_strand_id
1 'polypeptide(L)'
;MYSLRTSIPEIERKESNIMWLLLALASSVFAALTSILAKIGIDGVNSNLTTALRTAVVLVMAWGMVFLTGAQSGIGEISRKSWLFLILSGLATGGSWLCYYKALQLGEASKVIPIDKLSIVITMVLAAVILKEQFTPKSIVSCALIAAGTLLMVL
;
A
#
# COMPACT_ATOMS: atom_id res chain seq x y z
N MET A 1 12.96 -7.23 -21.58
CA MET A 1 12.01 -7.93 -20.73
C MET A 1 10.55 -7.80 -21.22
N TYR A 2 10.34 -7.48 -22.49
CA TYR A 2 9.01 -7.26 -23.10
C TYR A 2 8.50 -8.45 -23.96
N SER A 3 9.34 -9.50 -24.11
CA SER A 3 9.05 -10.59 -25.08
C SER A 3 8.27 -11.79 -24.53
N LEU A 4 8.03 -11.87 -23.22
CA LEU A 4 7.30 -13.03 -22.64
C LEU A 4 5.79 -12.82 -22.49
N ARG A 5 5.28 -11.65 -22.92
CA ARG A 5 3.85 -11.30 -22.74
C ARG A 5 2.91 -11.84 -23.84
N THR A 6 3.47 -12.44 -24.89
CA THR A 6 2.71 -12.84 -26.10
C THR A 6 2.29 -14.30 -26.13
N SER A 7 2.66 -15.12 -25.15
CA SER A 7 2.38 -16.56 -25.15
C SER A 7 1.35 -17.03 -24.11
N ILE A 8 0.76 -16.11 -23.33
CA ILE A 8 -0.28 -16.48 -22.37
C ILE A 8 -1.62 -16.53 -23.11
N PRO A 9 -2.39 -17.65 -23.02
CA PRO A 9 -3.71 -17.76 -23.60
C PRO A 9 -4.62 -16.60 -23.14
N GLU A 10 -5.49 -16.14 -24.03
CA GLU A 10 -6.37 -14.98 -23.77
C GLU A 10 -7.27 -15.18 -22.55
N ILE A 11 -7.64 -16.42 -22.25
CA ILE A 11 -8.43 -16.85 -21.09
C ILE A 11 -7.63 -16.65 -19.80
N GLU A 12 -6.39 -17.12 -19.72
CA GLU A 12 -5.51 -16.91 -18.55
C GLU A 12 -5.23 -15.43 -18.28
N ARG A 13 -5.09 -14.63 -19.34
CA ARG A 13 -4.91 -13.18 -19.24
C ARG A 13 -6.16 -12.51 -18.66
N LYS A 14 -7.35 -12.96 -19.05
CA LYS A 14 -8.62 -12.42 -18.55
C LYS A 14 -8.85 -12.79 -17.09
N GLU A 15 -8.55 -14.02 -16.70
CA GLU A 15 -8.62 -14.48 -15.32
C GLU A 15 -7.62 -13.73 -14.42
N SER A 16 -6.37 -13.57 -14.85
CA SER A 16 -5.37 -12.78 -14.16
C SER A 16 -5.81 -11.33 -13.98
N ASN A 17 -6.42 -10.72 -15.01
CA ASN A 17 -6.92 -9.35 -14.95
C ASN A 17 -8.13 -9.17 -13.99
N ILE A 18 -8.93 -10.19 -13.80
CA ILE A 18 -10.02 -10.16 -12.81
C ILE A 18 -9.48 -10.38 -11.41
N MET A 19 -8.55 -11.31 -11.25
CA MET A 19 -7.99 -11.68 -9.96
C MET A 19 -7.29 -10.50 -9.26
N TRP A 20 -6.37 -9.79 -9.97
CA TRP A 20 -5.69 -8.64 -9.36
C TRP A 20 -6.66 -7.52 -8.98
N LEU A 21 -7.72 -7.32 -9.78
CA LEU A 21 -8.75 -6.31 -9.51
C LEU A 21 -9.54 -6.66 -8.25
N LEU A 22 -9.97 -7.91 -8.11
CA LEU A 22 -10.68 -8.39 -6.92
C LEU A 22 -9.82 -8.26 -5.66
N LEU A 23 -8.54 -8.64 -5.75
CA LEU A 23 -7.61 -8.49 -4.64
C LEU A 23 -7.37 -7.03 -4.27
N ALA A 24 -7.27 -6.12 -5.26
CA ALA A 24 -7.13 -4.70 -5.01
C ALA A 24 -8.38 -4.10 -4.35
N LEU A 25 -9.57 -4.50 -4.78
CA LEU A 25 -10.83 -4.08 -4.16
C LEU A 25 -10.94 -4.61 -2.71
N ALA A 26 -10.63 -5.87 -2.48
CA ALA A 26 -10.59 -6.44 -1.14
C ALA A 26 -9.59 -5.67 -0.24
N SER A 27 -8.40 -5.38 -0.75
CA SER A 27 -7.40 -4.58 -0.05
C SER A 27 -7.93 -3.19 0.32
N SER A 28 -8.68 -2.53 -0.58
CA SER A 28 -9.25 -1.20 -0.30
C SER A 28 -10.29 -1.23 0.82
N VAL A 29 -11.10 -2.29 0.89
CA VAL A 29 -12.07 -2.50 1.98
C VAL A 29 -11.33 -2.66 3.32
N PHE A 30 -10.31 -3.53 3.37
CA PHE A 30 -9.50 -3.68 4.58
C PHE A 30 -8.77 -2.40 4.98
N ALA A 31 -8.29 -1.61 4.01
CA ALA A 31 -7.68 -0.32 4.28
C ALA A 31 -8.65 0.68 4.91
N ALA A 32 -9.90 0.71 4.42
CA ALA A 32 -10.95 1.54 4.99
C ALA A 32 -11.29 1.13 6.43
N LEU A 33 -11.51 -0.18 6.67
CA LEU A 33 -11.73 -0.72 8.01
C LEU A 33 -10.56 -0.41 8.94
N THR A 34 -9.33 -0.59 8.46
CA THR A 34 -8.12 -0.25 9.20
C THR A 34 -8.12 1.19 9.68
N SER A 35 -8.48 2.13 8.82
CA SER A 35 -8.47 3.57 9.13
C SER A 35 -9.52 3.94 10.19
N ILE A 36 -10.72 3.38 10.08
CA ILE A 36 -11.80 3.64 11.03
C ILE A 36 -11.50 2.98 12.40
N LEU A 37 -11.11 1.70 12.40
CA LEU A 37 -10.76 1.00 13.64
C LEU A 37 -9.56 1.64 14.33
N ALA A 38 -8.58 2.10 13.57
CA ALA A 38 -7.44 2.83 14.12
C ALA A 38 -7.87 4.17 14.73
N LYS A 39 -8.76 4.92 14.09
CA LYS A 39 -9.28 6.19 14.65
C LYS A 39 -9.98 5.97 15.99
N ILE A 40 -10.76 4.91 16.12
CA ILE A 40 -11.41 4.54 17.38
C ILE A 40 -10.38 4.11 18.44
N GLY A 41 -9.42 3.26 18.05
CA GLY A 41 -8.45 2.66 18.97
C GLY A 41 -7.31 3.59 19.41
N ILE A 42 -7.11 4.74 18.75
CA ILE A 42 -6.02 5.68 19.08
C ILE A 42 -6.46 6.72 20.12
N ASP A 43 -7.74 6.77 20.45
CA ASP A 43 -8.26 7.73 21.40
C ASP A 43 -7.68 7.47 22.80
N GLY A 44 -7.07 8.50 23.41
CA GLY A 44 -6.39 8.39 24.70
C GLY A 44 -5.12 7.54 24.73
N VAL A 45 -4.66 6.98 23.59
CA VAL A 45 -3.44 6.15 23.52
C VAL A 45 -2.36 6.89 22.74
N ASN A 46 -1.10 6.74 23.18
CA ASN A 46 0.04 7.30 22.44
C ASN A 46 0.14 6.72 21.03
N SER A 47 0.25 7.58 19.99
CA SER A 47 0.25 7.16 18.59
C SER A 47 1.38 6.19 18.25
N ASN A 48 2.57 6.36 18.86
CA ASN A 48 3.69 5.44 18.63
C ASN A 48 3.41 4.06 19.23
N LEU A 49 2.80 4.02 20.41
CA LEU A 49 2.38 2.75 21.03
C LEU A 49 1.30 2.06 20.20
N THR A 50 0.31 2.81 19.72
CA THR A 50 -0.72 2.29 18.80
C THR A 50 -0.08 1.69 17.55
N THR A 51 0.88 2.39 16.93
CA THR A 51 1.60 1.89 15.77
C THR A 51 2.34 0.59 16.09
N ALA A 52 3.07 0.53 17.21
CA ALA A 52 3.83 -0.65 17.61
C ALA A 52 2.94 -1.88 17.85
N LEU A 53 1.84 -1.72 18.61
CA LEU A 53 0.90 -2.80 18.89
C LEU A 53 0.25 -3.36 17.62
N ARG A 54 -0.19 -2.48 16.73
CA ARG A 54 -0.77 -2.89 15.45
C ARG A 54 0.25 -3.60 14.56
N THR A 55 1.48 -3.08 14.52
CA THR A 55 2.56 -3.71 13.74
C THR A 55 2.88 -5.10 14.26
N ALA A 56 2.85 -5.32 15.58
CA ALA A 56 3.04 -6.64 16.16
C ALA A 56 1.96 -7.63 15.71
N VAL A 57 0.68 -7.21 15.68
CA VAL A 57 -0.43 -8.04 15.18
C VAL A 57 -0.22 -8.38 13.70
N VAL A 58 0.13 -7.39 12.87
CA VAL A 58 0.40 -7.61 11.44
C VAL A 58 1.59 -8.56 11.24
N LEU A 59 2.65 -8.40 12.04
CA LEU A 59 3.83 -9.26 11.98
C LEU A 59 3.47 -10.72 12.28
N VAL A 60 2.72 -10.97 13.35
CA VAL A 60 2.27 -12.32 13.72
C VAL A 60 1.39 -12.93 12.62
N MET A 61 0.45 -12.14 12.08
CA MET A 61 -0.42 -12.60 11.00
C MET A 61 0.37 -12.93 9.72
N ALA A 62 1.32 -12.07 9.35
CA ALA A 62 2.15 -12.29 8.16
C ALA A 62 3.02 -13.54 8.30
N TRP A 63 3.70 -13.73 9.44
CA TRP A 63 4.47 -14.94 9.68
C TRP A 63 3.61 -16.19 9.80
N GLY A 64 2.41 -16.08 10.38
CA GLY A 64 1.43 -17.16 10.38
C GLY A 64 1.11 -17.63 8.97
N MET A 65 0.88 -16.71 8.03
CA MET A 65 0.67 -17.06 6.62
C MET A 65 1.90 -17.68 5.97
N VAL A 66 3.11 -17.19 6.27
CA VAL A 66 4.36 -17.80 5.77
C VAL A 66 4.48 -19.26 6.21
N PHE A 67 4.20 -19.56 7.47
CA PHE A 67 4.24 -20.94 7.97
C PHE A 67 3.14 -21.83 7.42
N LEU A 68 1.91 -21.30 7.28
CA LEU A 68 0.78 -22.04 6.71
C LEU A 68 1.00 -22.40 5.23
N THR A 69 1.68 -21.53 4.49
CA THR A 69 1.96 -21.75 3.04
C THR A 69 3.28 -22.47 2.78
N GLY A 70 4.09 -22.72 3.82
CA GLY A 70 5.42 -23.33 3.65
C GLY A 70 6.46 -22.40 3.00
N ALA A 71 6.17 -21.10 2.88
CA ALA A 71 7.01 -20.15 2.15
C ALA A 71 8.36 -19.83 2.86
N GLN A 72 8.53 -20.24 4.11
CA GLN A 72 9.79 -20.06 4.86
C GLN A 72 11.00 -20.71 4.20
N SER A 73 10.81 -21.78 3.41
CA SER A 73 11.89 -22.44 2.67
C SER A 73 12.55 -21.53 1.64
N GLY A 74 11.83 -20.55 1.08
CA GLY A 74 12.34 -19.59 0.10
C GLY A 74 13.22 -18.47 0.67
N ILE A 75 13.35 -18.35 2.00
CA ILE A 75 14.13 -17.26 2.62
C ILE A 75 15.60 -17.28 2.17
N GLY A 76 16.20 -18.48 2.03
CA GLY A 76 17.57 -18.65 1.59
C GLY A 76 17.83 -18.27 0.13
N GLU A 77 16.80 -18.21 -0.69
CA GLU A 77 16.89 -17.90 -2.11
C GLU A 77 16.78 -16.37 -2.40
N ILE A 78 16.48 -15.57 -1.37
CA ILE A 78 16.32 -14.12 -1.51
C ILE A 78 17.69 -13.48 -1.80
N SER A 79 17.79 -12.78 -2.94
CA SER A 79 19.02 -12.09 -3.31
C SER A 79 19.35 -10.95 -2.33
N ARG A 80 20.66 -10.62 -2.17
CA ARG A 80 21.09 -9.48 -1.34
C ARG A 80 20.46 -8.16 -1.78
N LYS A 81 20.25 -7.99 -3.08
CA LYS A 81 19.57 -6.82 -3.64
C LYS A 81 18.11 -6.76 -3.17
N SER A 82 17.40 -7.87 -3.24
CA SER A 82 16.00 -7.96 -2.78
C SER A 82 15.91 -7.67 -1.28
N TRP A 83 16.81 -8.23 -0.46
CA TRP A 83 16.89 -7.94 0.96
C TRP A 83 17.02 -6.45 1.26
N LEU A 84 17.93 -5.75 0.56
CA LEU A 84 18.13 -4.31 0.72
C LEU A 84 16.82 -3.54 0.45
N PHE A 85 16.17 -3.81 -0.68
CA PHE A 85 14.93 -3.10 -1.04
C PHE A 85 13.75 -3.44 -0.11
N LEU A 86 13.65 -4.68 0.36
CA LEU A 86 12.63 -5.07 1.33
C LEU A 86 12.83 -4.35 2.68
N ILE A 87 14.08 -4.24 3.16
CA ILE A 87 14.39 -3.49 4.39
C ILE A 87 14.06 -2.01 4.22
N LEU A 88 14.49 -1.38 3.12
CA LEU A 88 14.19 0.02 2.84
C LEU A 88 12.68 0.27 2.74
N SER A 89 11.94 -0.63 2.09
CA SER A 89 10.49 -0.57 2.00
C SER A 89 9.83 -0.69 3.38
N GLY A 90 10.33 -1.59 4.22
CA GLY A 90 9.86 -1.74 5.60
C GLY A 90 10.09 -0.47 6.44
N LEU A 91 11.26 0.16 6.32
CA LEU A 91 11.56 1.43 6.99
C LEU A 91 10.64 2.55 6.51
N ALA A 92 10.40 2.66 5.19
CA ALA A 92 9.47 3.63 4.62
C ALA A 92 8.04 3.40 5.12
N THR A 93 7.58 2.15 5.20
CA THR A 93 6.27 1.79 5.74
C THR A 93 6.17 2.19 7.21
N GLY A 94 7.18 1.90 8.01
CA GLY A 94 7.22 2.29 9.43
C GLY A 94 7.13 3.80 9.61
N GLY A 95 7.92 4.56 8.86
CA GLY A 95 7.88 6.03 8.85
C GLY A 95 6.51 6.57 8.44
N SER A 96 5.93 6.02 7.37
CA SER A 96 4.58 6.37 6.91
C SER A 96 3.53 6.14 8.01
N TRP A 97 3.54 4.99 8.66
CA TRP A 97 2.56 4.67 9.70
C TRP A 97 2.70 5.53 10.95
N LEU A 98 3.93 5.83 11.39
CA LEU A 98 4.16 6.75 12.51
C LEU A 98 3.57 8.14 12.22
N CYS A 99 3.80 8.68 11.02
CA CYS A 99 3.22 9.95 10.59
C CYS A 99 1.69 9.87 10.48
N TYR A 100 1.18 8.82 9.83
CA TYR A 100 -0.25 8.64 9.57
C TYR A 100 -1.06 8.54 10.87
N TYR A 101 -0.62 7.70 11.81
CA TYR A 101 -1.35 7.54 13.08
C TYR A 101 -1.24 8.77 13.97
N LYS A 102 -0.11 9.49 13.90
CA LYS A 102 -0.02 10.78 14.58
C LYS A 102 -0.98 11.81 13.98
N ALA A 103 -1.05 11.89 12.65
CA ALA A 103 -2.01 12.75 11.96
C ALA A 103 -3.45 12.36 12.29
N LEU A 104 -3.78 11.06 12.32
CA LEU A 104 -5.10 10.54 12.65
C LEU A 104 -5.51 10.83 14.11
N GLN A 105 -4.52 10.88 15.01
CA GLN A 105 -4.75 11.29 16.42
C GLN A 105 -5.10 12.77 16.51
N LEU A 106 -4.44 13.63 15.75
CA LEU A 106 -4.56 15.09 15.81
C LEU A 106 -5.72 15.62 14.96
N GLY A 107 -6.04 14.96 13.85
CA GLY A 107 -7.00 15.43 12.86
C GLY A 107 -8.24 14.55 12.72
N GLU A 108 -9.21 15.05 11.96
CA GLU A 108 -10.40 14.30 11.57
C GLU A 108 -10.05 13.23 10.53
N ALA A 109 -10.59 12.01 10.68
CA ALA A 109 -10.36 10.92 9.74
C ALA A 109 -10.78 11.30 8.31
N SER A 110 -11.86 12.05 8.16
CA SER A 110 -12.39 12.54 6.89
C SER A 110 -11.41 13.42 6.10
N LYS A 111 -10.47 14.08 6.79
CA LYS A 111 -9.43 14.93 6.19
C LYS A 111 -8.09 14.20 6.05
N VAL A 112 -7.69 13.46 7.09
CA VAL A 112 -6.40 12.76 7.12
C VAL A 112 -6.33 11.65 6.08
N ILE A 113 -7.41 10.84 5.97
CA ILE A 113 -7.44 9.70 5.05
C ILE A 113 -7.30 10.13 3.57
N PRO A 114 -8.03 11.14 3.08
CA PRO A 114 -7.83 11.64 1.71
C PRO A 114 -6.42 12.18 1.46
N ILE A 115 -5.84 12.94 2.39
CA ILE A 115 -4.47 13.45 2.24
C ILE A 115 -3.46 12.32 2.08
N ASP A 116 -3.59 11.23 2.84
CA ASP A 116 -2.74 10.06 2.69
C ASP A 116 -2.78 9.48 1.26
N LYS A 117 -3.92 9.61 0.56
CA LYS A 117 -4.08 9.17 -0.84
C LYS A 117 -3.32 10.02 -1.85
N LEU A 118 -2.78 11.18 -1.49
CA LEU A 118 -1.82 11.90 -2.34
C LEU A 118 -0.55 11.08 -2.61
N SER A 119 -0.28 10.06 -1.80
CA SER A 119 0.76 9.06 -2.08
C SER A 119 0.64 8.44 -3.48
N ILE A 120 -0.58 8.33 -4.04
CA ILE A 120 -0.80 7.86 -5.41
C ILE A 120 -0.10 8.76 -6.43
N VAL A 121 -0.21 10.08 -6.26
CA VAL A 121 0.45 11.07 -7.13
C VAL A 121 1.95 10.95 -7.05
N ILE A 122 2.47 10.89 -5.81
CA ILE A 122 3.91 10.73 -5.56
C ILE A 122 4.41 9.42 -6.15
N THR A 123 3.65 8.32 -6.00
CA THR A 123 4.00 7.02 -6.57
C THR A 123 4.07 7.07 -8.09
N MET A 124 3.14 7.75 -8.77
CA MET A 124 3.21 7.92 -10.24
C MET A 124 4.47 8.67 -10.66
N VAL A 125 4.81 9.76 -9.98
CA VAL A 125 6.04 10.51 -10.29
C VAL A 125 7.28 9.63 -10.08
N LEU A 126 7.35 8.91 -8.97
CA LEU A 126 8.47 8.01 -8.68
C LEU A 126 8.55 6.84 -9.66
N ALA A 127 7.41 6.28 -10.07
CA ALA A 127 7.37 5.21 -11.07
C ALA A 127 7.86 5.69 -12.44
N ALA A 128 7.50 6.92 -12.85
CA ALA A 128 8.03 7.53 -14.07
C ALA A 128 9.56 7.70 -14.01
N VAL A 129 10.07 8.24 -12.89
CA VAL A 129 11.48 8.60 -12.76
C VAL A 129 12.37 7.38 -12.49
N ILE A 130 11.96 6.50 -11.56
CA ILE A 130 12.78 5.38 -11.09
C ILE A 130 12.58 4.14 -11.94
N LEU A 131 11.30 3.78 -12.22
CA LEU A 131 10.95 2.58 -12.98
C LEU A 131 10.88 2.83 -14.48
N LYS A 132 10.97 4.11 -14.90
CA LYS A 132 10.84 4.54 -16.31
C LYS A 132 9.53 4.06 -16.95
N GLU A 133 8.46 4.02 -16.17
CA GLU A 133 7.14 3.65 -16.67
C GLU A 133 6.57 4.78 -17.53
N GLN A 134 5.92 4.39 -18.64
CA GLN A 134 5.24 5.34 -19.51
C GLN A 134 3.76 5.42 -19.11
N PHE A 135 3.30 6.61 -18.81
CA PHE A 135 1.90 6.84 -18.45
C PHE A 135 1.08 7.27 -19.66
N THR A 136 -0.13 6.76 -19.74
CA THR A 136 -1.09 7.23 -20.74
C THR A 136 -1.66 8.58 -20.33
N PRO A 137 -2.11 9.42 -21.27
CA PRO A 137 -2.80 10.68 -20.92
C PRO A 137 -3.99 10.47 -19.98
N LYS A 138 -4.69 9.34 -20.12
CA LYS A 138 -5.79 8.95 -19.21
C LYS A 138 -5.30 8.80 -17.77
N SER A 139 -4.16 8.15 -17.56
CA SER A 139 -3.58 7.96 -16.20
C SER A 139 -3.19 9.29 -15.57
N ILE A 140 -2.63 10.22 -16.36
CA ILE A 140 -2.26 11.56 -15.87
C ILE A 140 -3.50 12.34 -15.45
N VAL A 141 -4.53 12.36 -16.29
CA VAL A 141 -5.80 13.04 -15.98
C VAL A 141 -6.47 12.42 -14.73
N SER A 142 -6.49 11.10 -14.63
CA SER A 142 -7.04 10.41 -13.45
C SER A 142 -6.31 10.79 -12.17
N CYS A 143 -4.97 10.87 -12.23
CA CYS A 143 -4.15 11.26 -11.09
C CYS A 143 -4.42 12.73 -10.68
N ALA A 144 -4.55 13.64 -11.65
CA ALA A 144 -4.89 15.03 -11.39
C ALA A 144 -6.28 15.17 -10.74
N LEU A 145 -7.27 14.38 -11.18
CA LEU A 145 -8.60 14.36 -10.58
C LEU A 145 -8.58 13.83 -9.14
N ILE A 146 -7.80 12.79 -8.85
CA ILE A 146 -7.61 12.28 -7.49
C ILE A 146 -7.00 13.37 -6.61
N ALA A 147 -5.95 14.05 -7.08
CA ALA A 147 -5.31 15.12 -6.34
C ALA A 147 -6.27 16.28 -6.06
N ALA A 148 -7.00 16.73 -7.08
CA ALA A 148 -7.99 17.81 -6.95
C ALA A 148 -9.12 17.42 -5.98
N GLY A 149 -9.69 16.22 -6.12
CA GLY A 149 -10.74 15.72 -5.22
C GLY A 149 -10.26 15.60 -3.78
N THR A 150 -9.03 15.14 -3.56
CA THR A 150 -8.42 15.07 -2.22
C THR A 150 -8.27 16.47 -1.60
N LEU A 151 -7.78 17.45 -2.36
CA LEU A 151 -7.62 18.81 -1.87
C LEU A 151 -8.98 19.46 -1.56
N LEU A 152 -10.00 19.23 -2.38
CA LEU A 152 -11.35 19.71 -2.12
C LEU A 152 -11.98 19.14 -0.83
N MET A 153 -11.62 17.93 -0.44
CA MET A 153 -12.11 17.33 0.83
C MET A 153 -11.49 17.95 2.08
N VAL A 154 -10.39 18.67 1.93
CA VAL A 154 -9.61 19.22 3.05
C VAL A 154 -9.83 20.72 3.22
N LEU A 155 -10.13 21.42 2.11
CA LEU A 155 -10.46 22.85 2.09
C LEU A 155 -11.88 23.10 2.62
#